data_1fdbd6ba4192acf225cf94a0719a1d6b
#
_entry.id   1fdbd6ba4192acf225cf94a0719a1d6b
#
_cell.length_a   1.000
_cell.length_b   1.000
_cell.length_c   1.000
_cell.angle_alpha   90.00
_cell.angle_beta   90.00
_cell.angle_gamma   90.00
#
_symmetry.space_group_name_H-M   'P 1'
#
loop_
_entity.id
_entity.type
_entity.pdbx_description
1 polymer ?
#
loop_
_entity_poly.entity_id
_entity_poly.type
_entity_poly.pdbx_seq_one_letter_code
_entity_poly.pdbx_strand_id
1 'polypeptide(L)'
;MIKVIDGDLLSSKTDVIAHQVNCQGAFNSGVAKAIRDFDAEVYKDYHSFCSINTPEQLLGSVRYFESNGRIYANLFAQKSYGYDGKQYTDVNALRKCFENLRMNCINRSIAMPYKIGCVRGGANWDEVYAIIEEVFKDCNVELWRLDKG
;
A
#
# COMPACT_ATOMS: atom_id res chain seq x y z
N MET A 1 15.22 4.06 -8.68
CA MET A 1 15.28 2.81 -9.46
C MET A 1 14.19 1.85 -8.97
N ILE A 2 13.43 1.32 -9.89
CA ILE A 2 12.33 0.38 -9.58
C ILE A 2 12.82 -1.03 -9.89
N LYS A 3 12.75 -1.93 -8.91
CA LYS A 3 13.14 -3.33 -9.06
C LYS A 3 11.96 -4.25 -8.76
N VAL A 4 11.77 -5.27 -9.58
CA VAL A 4 10.80 -6.34 -9.30
C VAL A 4 11.56 -7.48 -8.62
N ILE A 5 11.09 -7.90 -7.45
CA ILE A 5 11.73 -8.95 -6.67
C ILE A 5 10.71 -10.06 -6.42
N ASP A 6 11.12 -11.30 -6.67
CA ASP A 6 10.28 -12.46 -6.38
C ASP A 6 10.49 -12.88 -4.93
N GLY A 7 9.41 -12.95 -4.18
CA GLY A 7 9.45 -13.33 -2.78
C GLY A 7 8.36 -12.65 -1.96
N ASP A 8 8.43 -12.86 -0.66
CA ASP A 8 7.49 -12.30 0.31
C ASP A 8 7.87 -10.87 0.64
N LEU A 9 6.94 -9.94 0.43
CA LEU A 9 7.11 -8.52 0.75
C LEU A 9 7.65 -8.29 2.17
N LEU A 10 7.20 -9.08 3.13
CA LEU A 10 7.62 -8.94 4.53
C LEU A 10 9.07 -9.34 4.76
N SER A 11 9.70 -9.97 3.77
CA SER A 11 11.13 -10.27 3.81
C SER A 11 12.01 -9.11 3.36
N SER A 12 11.41 -8.03 2.85
CA SER A 12 12.16 -6.86 2.40
C SER A 12 12.89 -6.21 3.57
N LYS A 13 14.07 -5.69 3.28
CA LYS A 13 14.87 -4.94 4.26
C LYS A 13 14.81 -3.44 4.03
N THR A 14 13.84 -3.00 3.24
CA THR A 14 13.62 -1.56 3.01
C THR A 14 13.18 -0.87 4.29
N ASP A 15 13.35 0.44 4.34
CA ASP A 15 12.92 1.26 5.47
C ASP A 15 11.41 1.28 5.63
N VAL A 16 10.70 1.26 4.50
CA VAL A 16 9.24 1.41 4.46
C VAL A 16 8.62 0.25 3.68
N ILE A 17 7.54 -0.30 4.23
CA ILE A 17 6.64 -1.19 3.50
C ILE A 17 5.33 -0.44 3.29
N ALA A 18 4.94 -0.26 2.03
CA ALA A 18 3.71 0.43 1.66
C ALA A 18 2.73 -0.56 1.04
N HIS A 19 1.46 -0.44 1.39
CA HIS A 19 0.41 -1.25 0.78
C HIS A 19 -0.90 -0.48 0.74
N GLN A 20 -1.76 -0.85 -0.19
CA GLN A 20 -3.07 -0.22 -0.32
C GLN A 20 -4.05 -0.79 0.70
N VAL A 21 -4.81 0.10 1.33
CA VAL A 21 -5.84 -0.27 2.31
C VAL A 21 -7.18 0.36 1.93
N ASN A 22 -8.27 -0.21 2.46
CA ASN A 22 -9.60 0.37 2.34
C ASN A 22 -9.87 1.32 3.50
N CYS A 23 -10.95 2.09 3.38
CA CYS A 23 -11.36 3.05 4.41
C CYS A 23 -12.39 2.47 5.39
N GLN A 24 -12.54 1.14 5.42
CA GLN A 24 -13.55 0.45 6.23
C GLN A 24 -12.98 -0.24 7.47
N GLY A 25 -11.68 -0.17 7.68
CA GLY A 25 -11.04 -0.78 8.84
C GLY A 25 -10.85 -2.29 8.73
N ALA A 26 -10.78 -2.85 7.53
CA ALA A 26 -10.72 -4.29 7.31
C ALA A 26 -9.40 -4.74 6.66
N PHE A 27 -8.68 -5.62 7.33
CA PHE A 27 -7.47 -6.31 6.82
C PHE A 27 -7.79 -7.80 6.71
N ASN A 28 -8.71 -8.18 5.84
CA ASN A 28 -9.26 -9.54 5.80
C ASN A 28 -8.69 -10.43 4.70
N SER A 29 -7.88 -9.88 3.80
CA SER A 29 -7.34 -10.67 2.68
C SER A 29 -6.06 -10.05 2.13
N GLY A 30 -5.34 -10.85 1.33
CA GLY A 30 -4.17 -10.42 0.58
C GLY A 30 -3.03 -9.92 1.47
N VAL A 31 -2.33 -8.91 0.97
CA VAL A 31 -1.16 -8.33 1.65
C VAL A 31 -1.51 -7.76 3.03
N ALA A 32 -2.66 -7.11 3.15
CA ALA A 32 -3.10 -6.53 4.41
C ALA A 32 -3.26 -7.62 5.49
N LYS A 33 -3.87 -8.75 5.14
CA LYS A 33 -4.00 -9.88 6.06
C LYS A 33 -2.64 -10.44 6.45
N ALA A 34 -1.73 -10.56 5.49
CA ALA A 34 -0.37 -11.05 5.76
C ALA A 34 0.36 -10.12 6.75
N ILE A 35 0.22 -8.81 6.60
CA ILE A 35 0.80 -7.84 7.53
C ILE A 35 0.17 -7.98 8.91
N ARG A 36 -1.15 -8.11 8.98
CA ARG A 36 -1.87 -8.30 10.26
C ARG A 36 -1.39 -9.55 10.99
N ASP A 37 -1.23 -10.65 10.25
CA ASP A 37 -0.78 -11.92 10.83
C ASP A 37 0.68 -11.84 11.30
N PHE A 38 1.50 -11.04 10.62
CA PHE A 38 2.91 -10.85 10.94
C PHE A 38 3.09 -9.89 12.13
N ASP A 39 2.32 -8.81 12.18
CA ASP A 39 2.43 -7.77 13.22
C ASP A 39 1.05 -7.15 13.45
N ALA A 40 0.33 -7.67 14.43
CA ALA A 40 -1.03 -7.25 14.74
C ALA A 40 -1.14 -5.77 15.15
N GLU A 41 -0.06 -5.16 15.63
CA GLU A 41 -0.09 -3.75 16.05
C GLU A 41 -0.33 -2.82 14.87
N VAL A 42 0.16 -3.19 13.68
CA VAL A 42 -0.09 -2.42 12.45
C VAL A 42 -1.59 -2.35 12.17
N TYR A 43 -2.28 -3.48 12.28
CA TYR A 43 -3.73 -3.51 12.09
C TYR A 43 -4.47 -2.71 13.15
N LYS A 44 -4.07 -2.82 14.41
CA LYS A 44 -4.72 -2.11 15.51
C LYS A 44 -4.64 -0.59 15.31
N ASP A 45 -3.47 -0.08 14.93
CA ASP A 45 -3.31 1.34 14.64
C ASP A 45 -4.19 1.77 13.46
N TYR A 46 -4.15 1.01 12.37
CA TYR A 46 -4.98 1.28 11.19
C TYR A 46 -6.46 1.29 11.55
N HIS A 47 -6.93 0.27 12.26
CA HIS A 47 -8.34 0.14 12.64
C HIS A 47 -8.78 1.31 13.52
N SER A 48 -7.96 1.70 14.49
CA SER A 48 -8.25 2.84 15.36
C SER A 48 -8.33 4.14 14.57
N PHE A 49 -7.43 4.32 13.61
CA PHE A 49 -7.41 5.50 12.75
C PHE A 49 -8.69 5.58 11.90
N CYS A 50 -9.14 4.45 11.37
CA CYS A 50 -10.40 4.38 10.62
C CYS A 50 -11.61 4.72 11.49
N SER A 51 -11.58 4.35 12.77
CA SER A 51 -12.73 4.55 13.66
C SER A 51 -12.98 6.01 14.03
N ILE A 52 -11.97 6.87 13.87
CA ILE A 52 -12.08 8.30 14.22
C ILE A 52 -12.09 9.23 12.99
N ASN A 53 -12.12 8.67 11.80
CA ASN A 53 -12.15 9.43 10.55
C ASN A 53 -13.21 8.86 9.63
N THR A 54 -13.82 9.72 8.81
CA THR A 54 -14.76 9.24 7.78
C THR A 54 -14.00 8.68 6.59
N PRO A 55 -14.61 7.79 5.79
CA PRO A 55 -14.00 7.33 4.55
C PRO A 55 -13.59 8.47 3.61
N GLU A 56 -14.36 9.56 3.57
CA GLU A 56 -14.07 10.74 2.75
C GLU A 56 -12.81 11.45 3.22
N GLN A 57 -12.57 11.49 4.53
CA GLN A 57 -11.36 12.09 5.11
C GLN A 57 -10.14 11.22 4.87
N LEU A 58 -10.33 9.90 4.88
CA LEU A 58 -9.23 8.94 4.73
C LEU A 58 -8.74 8.82 3.28
N LEU A 59 -9.67 8.82 2.32
CA LEU A 59 -9.34 8.53 0.92
C LEU A 59 -8.31 9.51 0.39
N GLY A 60 -7.20 8.99 -0.11
CA GLY A 60 -6.08 9.78 -0.62
C GLY A 60 -5.02 10.11 0.43
N SER A 61 -5.22 9.72 1.68
CA SER A 61 -4.25 9.95 2.76
C SER A 61 -3.39 8.72 3.01
N VAL A 62 -2.30 8.90 3.76
CA VAL A 62 -1.41 7.82 4.17
C VAL A 62 -1.28 7.84 5.69
N ARG A 63 -1.44 6.67 6.30
CA ARG A 63 -1.18 6.51 7.74
C ARG A 63 0.12 5.76 7.91
N TYR A 64 1.10 6.41 8.51
CA TYR A 64 2.40 5.79 8.82
C TYR A 64 2.38 5.23 10.23
N PHE A 65 2.96 4.05 10.39
CA PHE A 65 3.07 3.41 11.70
C PHE A 65 4.41 2.69 11.79
N GLU A 66 5.18 3.02 12.81
CA GLU A 66 6.48 2.37 13.05
C GLU A 66 6.30 1.24 14.05
N SER A 67 6.81 0.06 13.70
CA SER A 67 6.75 -1.12 14.56
C SER A 67 7.98 -1.98 14.28
N ASN A 68 8.67 -2.38 15.34
CA ASN A 68 9.83 -3.28 15.25
C ASN A 68 10.92 -2.78 14.29
N GLY A 69 11.17 -1.47 14.29
CA GLY A 69 12.20 -0.86 13.46
C GLY A 69 11.84 -0.68 11.99
N ARG A 70 10.59 -0.90 11.64
CA ARG A 70 10.08 -0.79 10.27
C ARG A 70 8.92 0.19 10.21
N ILE A 71 8.85 0.97 9.13
CA ILE A 71 7.73 1.88 8.90
C ILE A 71 6.75 1.20 7.94
N TYR A 72 5.48 1.14 8.35
CA TYR A 72 4.39 0.68 7.49
C TYR A 72 3.62 1.90 7.01
N ALA A 73 3.43 2.01 5.70
CA ALA A 73 2.65 3.08 5.10
C ALA A 73 1.35 2.48 4.57
N ASN A 74 0.24 2.84 5.20
CA ASN A 74 -1.10 2.39 4.82
C ASN A 74 -1.68 3.43 3.87
N LEU A 75 -1.82 3.06 2.59
CA LEU A 75 -2.25 3.96 1.52
C LEU A 75 -3.75 3.82 1.33
N PHE A 76 -4.51 4.83 1.74
CA PHE A 76 -5.97 4.82 1.61
C PHE A 76 -6.38 5.16 0.19
N ALA A 77 -6.34 4.16 -0.69
CA ALA A 77 -6.64 4.35 -2.11
C ALA A 77 -7.89 3.61 -2.59
N GLN A 78 -8.67 3.02 -1.66
CA GLN A 78 -9.98 2.47 -1.97
C GLN A 78 -10.93 2.75 -0.81
N LYS A 79 -12.12 3.24 -1.14
CA LYS A 79 -13.10 3.61 -0.12
C LYS A 79 -13.72 2.37 0.54
N SER A 80 -14.09 1.39 -0.28
CA SER A 80 -14.66 0.13 0.19
C SER A 80 -13.95 -1.06 -0.45
N TYR A 81 -14.48 -2.26 -0.23
CA TYR A 81 -13.90 -3.48 -0.80
C TYR A 81 -15.00 -4.47 -1.18
N GLY A 82 -14.66 -5.45 -2.01
CA GLY A 82 -15.55 -6.51 -2.44
C GLY A 82 -14.81 -7.54 -3.25
N TYR A 83 -15.52 -8.63 -3.57
CA TYR A 83 -14.96 -9.76 -4.31
C TYR A 83 -15.76 -10.06 -5.58
N ASP A 84 -16.43 -9.04 -6.10
CA ASP A 84 -17.34 -9.13 -7.25
C ASP A 84 -16.68 -8.71 -8.58
N GLY A 85 -15.38 -8.50 -8.59
CA GLY A 85 -14.65 -8.12 -9.79
C GLY A 85 -14.75 -6.66 -10.17
N LYS A 86 -15.43 -5.84 -9.38
CA LYS A 86 -15.51 -4.39 -9.64
C LYS A 86 -14.19 -3.71 -9.29
N GLN A 87 -13.95 -2.54 -9.87
CA GLN A 87 -12.81 -1.74 -9.48
C GLN A 87 -13.12 -0.96 -8.21
N TYR A 88 -12.38 -1.22 -7.16
CA TYR A 88 -12.47 -0.50 -5.87
C TYR A 88 -11.38 0.53 -5.70
N THR A 89 -10.24 0.34 -6.37
CA THR A 89 -9.13 1.30 -6.33
C THR A 89 -9.52 2.61 -6.99
N ASP A 90 -9.33 3.70 -6.24
CA ASP A 90 -9.43 5.06 -6.78
C ASP A 90 -8.01 5.45 -7.22
N VAL A 91 -7.76 5.46 -8.52
CA VAL A 91 -6.43 5.69 -9.07
C VAL A 91 -5.91 7.09 -8.73
N ASN A 92 -6.79 8.09 -8.69
CA ASN A 92 -6.39 9.44 -8.29
C ASN A 92 -5.97 9.49 -6.82
N ALA A 93 -6.69 8.77 -5.96
CA ALA A 93 -6.32 8.66 -4.54
C ALA A 93 -4.99 7.92 -4.38
N LEU A 94 -4.77 6.87 -5.18
CA LEU A 94 -3.51 6.12 -5.15
C LEU A 94 -2.33 7.00 -5.57
N ARG A 95 -2.50 7.83 -6.60
CA ARG A 95 -1.48 8.80 -7.00
C ARG A 95 -1.16 9.76 -5.86
N LYS A 96 -2.18 10.29 -5.19
CA LYS A 96 -1.97 11.18 -4.03
C LYS A 96 -1.20 10.47 -2.92
N CYS A 97 -1.53 9.22 -2.65
CA CYS A 97 -0.81 8.42 -1.66
C CYS A 97 0.67 8.26 -2.05
N PHE A 98 0.95 7.96 -3.31
CA PHE A 98 2.32 7.82 -3.80
C PHE A 98 3.08 9.14 -3.67
N GLU A 99 2.46 10.26 -4.01
CA GLU A 99 3.09 11.58 -3.89
C GLU A 99 3.40 11.91 -2.42
N ASN A 100 2.47 11.60 -1.52
CA ASN A 100 2.67 11.75 -0.08
C ASN A 100 3.83 10.88 0.40
N LEU A 101 3.84 9.61 -0.03
CA LEU A 101 4.88 8.65 0.33
C LEU A 101 6.26 9.14 -0.12
N ARG A 102 6.37 9.64 -1.35
CA ARG A 102 7.64 10.18 -1.84
C ARG A 102 8.12 11.35 -0.99
N MET A 103 7.24 12.29 -0.67
CA MET A 103 7.59 13.48 0.11
C MET A 103 8.01 13.15 1.53
N ASN A 104 7.35 12.18 2.16
CA ASN A 104 7.61 11.85 3.56
C ASN A 104 8.71 10.80 3.74
N CYS A 105 9.16 10.16 2.66
CA CYS A 105 10.17 9.11 2.73
C CYS A 105 11.40 9.44 1.87
N ILE A 106 11.80 10.71 1.88
CA ILE A 106 13.01 11.15 1.17
C ILE A 106 14.22 10.41 1.72
N ASN A 107 15.05 9.85 0.83
CA ASN A 107 16.24 9.08 1.15
C ASN A 107 15.96 7.78 1.89
N ARG A 108 14.72 7.26 1.82
CA ARG A 108 14.34 5.98 2.38
C ARG A 108 13.98 5.02 1.26
N SER A 109 14.33 3.76 1.45
CA SER A 109 13.95 2.70 0.51
C SER A 109 12.50 2.26 0.80
N ILE A 110 11.77 1.93 -0.26
CA ILE A 110 10.34 1.61 -0.18
C ILE A 110 10.10 0.26 -0.86
N ALA A 111 9.35 -0.61 -0.21
CA ALA A 111 8.86 -1.85 -0.80
C ALA A 111 7.34 -1.82 -0.84
N MET A 112 6.76 -2.33 -1.91
CA MET A 112 5.32 -2.45 -2.04
C MET A 112 4.99 -3.71 -2.86
N PRO A 113 3.74 -4.19 -2.79
CA PRO A 113 3.38 -5.39 -3.55
C PRO A 113 3.38 -5.11 -5.05
N TYR A 114 3.91 -6.05 -5.82
CA TYR A 114 3.75 -6.05 -7.27
C TYR A 114 2.26 -6.06 -7.60
N LYS A 115 1.83 -5.25 -8.55
CA LYS A 115 0.41 -5.05 -8.91
C LYS A 115 -0.43 -4.44 -7.79
N ILE A 116 0.18 -3.59 -6.96
CA ILE A 116 -0.55 -2.85 -5.93
C ILE A 116 -1.80 -2.18 -6.51
N GLY A 117 -2.94 -2.37 -5.84
CA GLY A 117 -4.23 -1.80 -6.26
C GLY A 117 -4.91 -2.52 -7.41
N CYS A 118 -4.31 -3.56 -7.99
CA CYS A 118 -4.78 -4.17 -9.23
C CYS A 118 -5.40 -5.56 -9.06
N VAL A 119 -5.06 -6.29 -7.99
CA VAL A 119 -5.56 -7.65 -7.81
C VAL A 119 -6.99 -7.59 -7.28
N ARG A 120 -7.20 -7.23 -6.03
CA ARG A 120 -8.54 -7.09 -5.46
C ARG A 120 -9.14 -5.71 -5.70
N GLY A 121 -8.29 -4.70 -5.84
CA GLY A 121 -8.74 -3.35 -6.15
C GLY A 121 -9.18 -3.16 -7.60
N GLY A 122 -8.77 -4.05 -8.50
CA GLY A 122 -9.25 -4.08 -9.88
C GLY A 122 -8.73 -3.00 -10.80
N ALA A 123 -7.71 -2.22 -10.41
CA ALA A 123 -7.13 -1.21 -11.27
C ALA A 123 -6.26 -1.83 -12.38
N ASN A 124 -5.99 -1.08 -13.42
CA ASN A 124 -5.14 -1.50 -14.51
C ASN A 124 -3.67 -1.35 -14.11
N TRP A 125 -2.91 -2.46 -14.19
CA TRP A 125 -1.51 -2.44 -13.74
C TRP A 125 -0.62 -1.53 -14.60
N ASP A 126 -0.83 -1.49 -15.90
CA ASP A 126 -0.02 -0.63 -16.77
C ASP A 126 -0.18 0.84 -16.37
N GLU A 127 -1.40 1.25 -16.03
CA GLU A 127 -1.69 2.59 -15.56
C GLU A 127 -1.02 2.88 -14.21
N VAL A 128 -1.16 1.97 -13.27
CA VAL A 128 -0.57 2.12 -11.93
C VAL A 128 0.96 2.11 -12.01
N TYR A 129 1.52 1.22 -12.82
CA TYR A 129 2.99 1.16 -12.99
C TYR A 129 3.54 2.46 -13.56
N ALA A 130 2.85 3.05 -14.55
CA ALA A 130 3.26 4.33 -15.13
C ALA A 130 3.27 5.44 -14.06
N ILE A 131 2.30 5.43 -13.14
CA ILE A 131 2.26 6.39 -12.03
C ILE A 131 3.46 6.19 -11.10
N ILE A 132 3.77 4.93 -10.79
CA ILE A 132 4.91 4.59 -9.93
C ILE A 132 6.21 5.10 -10.57
N GLU A 133 6.40 4.87 -11.86
CA GLU A 133 7.59 5.34 -12.58
C GLU A 133 7.71 6.86 -12.53
N GLU A 134 6.60 7.55 -12.71
CA GLU A 134 6.57 9.02 -12.69
C GLU A 134 6.85 9.57 -11.30
N VAL A 135 6.14 9.09 -10.29
CA VAL A 135 6.21 9.62 -8.92
C VAL A 135 7.55 9.28 -8.25
N PHE A 136 8.02 8.06 -8.45
CA PHE A 136 9.23 7.57 -7.75
C PHE A 136 10.47 7.57 -8.66
N LYS A 137 10.52 8.45 -9.61
CA LYS A 137 11.57 8.53 -10.64
C LYS A 137 12.97 8.47 -10.07
N ASP A 138 13.23 9.16 -8.97
CA ASP A 138 14.55 9.25 -8.34
C ASP A 138 14.63 8.48 -7.02
N CYS A 139 13.70 7.56 -6.80
CA CYS A 139 13.61 6.82 -5.54
C CYS A 139 13.97 5.35 -5.75
N ASN A 140 14.36 4.68 -4.67
CA ASN A 140 14.59 3.25 -4.66
C ASN A 140 13.31 2.54 -4.23
N VAL A 141 12.66 1.85 -5.17
CA VAL A 141 11.40 1.14 -4.93
C VAL A 141 11.56 -0.31 -5.33
N GLU A 142 11.15 -1.20 -4.44
CA GLU A 142 11.07 -2.63 -4.69
C GLU A 142 9.61 -3.03 -4.83
N LEU A 143 9.29 -3.75 -5.91
CA LEU A 143 7.96 -4.32 -6.13
C LEU A 143 8.08 -5.83 -5.91
N TRP A 144 7.48 -6.33 -4.85
CA TRP A 144 7.62 -7.72 -4.44
C TRP A 144 6.49 -8.59 -4.98
N ARG A 145 6.86 -9.65 -5.66
CA ARG A 145 5.92 -10.57 -6.31
C ARG A 145 6.03 -11.94 -5.66
N LEU A 146 5.03 -12.29 -4.85
CA LEU A 146 5.03 -13.55 -4.12
C LEU A 146 4.71 -14.73 -5.03
N ASP A 147 3.78 -14.52 -5.97
CA ASP A 147 3.33 -15.55 -6.89
C ASP A 147 3.74 -15.18 -8.31
N LYS A 148 4.50 -16.08 -8.95
CA LYS A 148 4.98 -15.88 -10.32
C LYS A 148 3.93 -16.24 -11.37
N GLY A 149 2.88 -16.93 -10.96
CA GLY A 149 1.85 -17.42 -11.86
C GLY A 149 0.81 -16.42 -12.28
#